data_73b7de6b1a19aa50813fae37cfe9e6f0
#
_entry.id   73b7de6b1a19aa50813fae37cfe9e6f0
#
_cell.length_a   1.000
_cell.length_b   1.000
_cell.length_c   1.000
_cell.angle_alpha   90.00
_cell.angle_beta   90.00
_cell.angle_gamma   90.00
#
_symmetry.space_group_name_H-M   'P 1'
#
loop_
_entity.id
_entity.type
_entity.pdbx_description
1 polymer ?
#
loop_
_entity_poly.entity_id
_entity_poly.type
_entity_poly.pdbx_seq_one_letter_code
_entity_poly.pdbx_strand_id
1 'polypeptide(L)'
;MPKHPIQLSDHFTCSRLIRFVLPCIGTMLFTSIYGIVDGLCVSNFVGKTAFAAVNLIMPLPMLIGSIGFMLGTGGSAIVGITLGEGDGKKADELFSLFLSSALAAGIVFSAVGLVIIEPVAELLGAKEEMLDYALRYGRILLVSLPTFILQNMFQSFFVTAEKPHLGFAFTVGAGCTNMVLDVVLVGVLRWGVEGAAVATFLSQIVGGLLPVFYFLDRNNTSRLHLSRTKFHGRVLRNACINGSSELMTNLSMSLVNILYNYQLLRFAGEDGVAAYGVIMYAAFLFVAVFVGYAVGSAPIVSYNYGARNHREVHNLYSMSFRLIGVVAVVMTIGSMFLIPHVARIFVGYDAGLLTLTTHAFRLYALSFLIMGFNVYASSFFTALGDGVTSALISFLRTLLFQVAAVFALPALMGMDGIWLAVTAAELAALGVSVYMFVTKDRKFHYRHV
;
A
#
# COMPACT_ATOMS: atom_id res chain seq x y z
N MET A 1 -12.16 20.28 27.74
CA MET A 1 -10.82 19.83 28.12
C MET A 1 -10.02 19.65 26.86
N PRO A 2 -8.84 20.27 26.71
CA PRO A 2 -7.97 19.98 25.57
C PRO A 2 -7.63 18.49 25.62
N LYS A 3 -8.00 17.76 24.57
CA LYS A 3 -7.68 16.34 24.46
C LYS A 3 -6.16 16.24 24.26
N HIS A 4 -5.44 15.72 25.24
CA HIS A 4 -4.02 15.41 25.05
C HIS A 4 -3.85 14.55 23.81
N PRO A 5 -2.84 14.82 22.94
CA PRO A 5 -2.54 13.98 21.80
C PRO A 5 -2.24 12.57 22.29
N ILE A 6 -2.74 11.57 21.55
CA ILE A 6 -2.50 10.16 21.86
C ILE A 6 -1.04 9.86 21.57
N GLN A 7 -0.32 9.30 22.54
CA GLN A 7 1.09 8.91 22.45
C GLN A 7 1.24 7.39 22.29
N LEU A 8 2.34 6.93 21.69
CA LEU A 8 2.64 5.50 21.55
C LEU A 8 2.82 4.80 22.89
N SER A 9 3.19 5.55 23.94
CA SER A 9 3.36 5.06 25.32
C SER A 9 2.06 4.91 26.11
N ASP A 10 0.94 5.41 25.59
CA ASP A 10 -0.34 5.35 26.28
C ASP A 10 -0.86 3.91 26.37
N HIS A 11 -1.69 3.65 27.37
CA HIS A 11 -2.52 2.43 27.36
C HIS A 11 -3.65 2.60 26.35
N PHE A 12 -3.75 1.63 25.42
CA PHE A 12 -4.74 1.66 24.35
C PHE A 12 -6.01 0.89 24.72
N THR A 13 -7.10 1.64 24.79
CA THR A 13 -8.46 1.08 24.71
C THR A 13 -8.91 1.00 23.26
N CYS A 14 -9.94 0.21 22.96
CA CYS A 14 -10.48 0.07 21.60
C CYS A 14 -10.81 1.44 20.96
N SER A 15 -11.42 2.35 21.71
CA SER A 15 -11.74 3.70 21.21
C SER A 15 -10.50 4.55 20.93
N ARG A 16 -9.45 4.45 21.76
CA ARG A 16 -8.18 5.16 21.54
C ARG A 16 -7.46 4.61 20.32
N LEU A 17 -7.40 3.29 20.16
CA LEU A 17 -6.78 2.63 19.04
C LEU A 17 -7.47 3.03 17.72
N ILE A 18 -8.79 2.93 17.64
CA ILE A 18 -9.55 3.34 16.46
C ILE A 18 -9.28 4.82 16.13
N ARG A 19 -9.33 5.71 17.13
CA ARG A 19 -9.09 7.15 16.91
C ARG A 19 -7.68 7.43 16.39
N PHE A 20 -6.68 6.68 16.85
CA PHE A 20 -5.30 6.84 16.40
C PHE A 20 -5.08 6.32 14.98
N VAL A 21 -5.72 5.18 14.65
CA VAL A 21 -5.55 4.50 13.35
C VAL A 21 -6.45 5.09 12.25
N LEU A 22 -7.58 5.72 12.63
CA LEU A 22 -8.56 6.25 11.68
C LEU A 22 -7.96 7.19 10.61
N PRO A 23 -7.02 8.10 10.92
CA PRO A 23 -6.35 8.92 9.90
C PRO A 23 -5.56 8.07 8.90
N CYS A 24 -4.95 6.96 9.33
CA CYS A 24 -4.20 6.07 8.46
C CYS A 24 -5.14 5.33 7.49
N ILE A 25 -6.29 4.87 7.98
CA ILE A 25 -7.35 4.30 7.14
C ILE A 25 -7.83 5.36 6.13
N GLY A 26 -8.07 6.58 6.59
CA GLY A 26 -8.42 7.71 5.73
C GLY A 26 -7.38 8.00 4.65
N THR A 27 -6.10 7.94 4.99
CA THR A 27 -4.98 8.07 4.05
C THR A 27 -5.06 7.03 2.93
N MET A 28 -5.23 5.75 3.28
CA MET A 28 -5.31 4.66 2.30
C MET A 28 -6.56 4.74 1.42
N LEU A 29 -7.71 5.05 2.02
CA LEU A 29 -8.95 5.24 1.27
C LEU A 29 -8.84 6.42 0.29
N PHE A 30 -8.32 7.55 0.75
CA PHE A 30 -8.16 8.74 -0.09
C PHE A 30 -7.16 8.49 -1.23
N THR A 31 -6.05 7.80 -0.95
CA THR A 31 -5.07 7.38 -1.96
C THR A 31 -5.71 6.51 -3.04
N SER A 32 -6.58 5.58 -2.66
CA SER A 32 -7.31 4.73 -3.61
C SER A 32 -8.27 5.55 -4.49
N ILE A 33 -8.97 6.52 -3.90
CA ILE A 33 -9.94 7.37 -4.60
C ILE A 33 -9.23 8.30 -5.60
N TYR A 34 -8.19 9.01 -5.18
CA TYR A 34 -7.53 9.94 -6.11
C TYR A 34 -6.83 9.22 -7.26
N GLY A 35 -6.30 8.02 -7.04
CA GLY A 35 -5.74 7.19 -8.11
C GLY A 35 -6.76 6.80 -9.18
N ILE A 36 -8.02 6.55 -8.78
CA ILE A 36 -9.12 6.32 -9.74
C ILE A 36 -9.43 7.60 -10.52
N VAL A 37 -9.46 8.75 -9.86
CA VAL A 37 -9.76 10.05 -10.50
C VAL A 37 -8.67 10.42 -11.51
N ASP A 38 -7.40 10.27 -11.17
CA ASP A 38 -6.25 10.49 -12.06
C ASP A 38 -6.38 9.66 -13.35
N GLY A 39 -6.62 8.35 -13.22
CA GLY A 39 -6.85 7.47 -14.36
C GLY A 39 -8.03 7.89 -15.25
N LEU A 40 -9.14 8.36 -14.64
CA LEU A 40 -10.29 8.89 -15.37
C LEU A 40 -9.97 10.19 -16.12
N CYS A 41 -9.17 11.08 -15.53
CA CYS A 41 -8.75 12.31 -16.18
C CYS A 41 -7.90 12.02 -17.43
N VAL A 42 -6.91 11.16 -17.33
CA VAL A 42 -6.10 10.77 -18.49
C VAL A 42 -6.94 10.12 -19.59
N SER A 43 -7.79 9.17 -19.22
CA SER A 43 -8.65 8.44 -20.18
C SER A 43 -9.58 9.39 -20.94
N ASN A 44 -10.24 10.34 -20.28
CA ASN A 44 -11.25 11.20 -20.87
C ASN A 44 -10.67 12.40 -21.64
N PHE A 45 -9.55 12.97 -21.19
CA PHE A 45 -9.01 14.20 -21.78
C PHE A 45 -7.88 13.98 -22.77
N VAL A 46 -7.11 12.88 -22.67
CA VAL A 46 -5.93 12.64 -23.53
C VAL A 46 -6.24 11.64 -24.64
N GLY A 47 -7.05 10.64 -24.34
CA GLY A 47 -7.48 9.65 -25.32
C GLY A 47 -6.95 8.24 -25.09
N LYS A 48 -7.43 7.29 -25.90
CA LYS A 48 -7.23 5.86 -25.71
C LYS A 48 -5.78 5.43 -25.80
N THR A 49 -5.04 5.88 -26.82
CA THR A 49 -3.62 5.49 -27.02
C THR A 49 -2.74 6.01 -25.89
N ALA A 50 -2.96 7.25 -25.49
CA ALA A 50 -2.24 7.85 -24.36
C ALA A 50 -2.53 7.15 -23.04
N PHE A 51 -3.79 6.82 -22.78
CA PHE A 51 -4.19 6.05 -21.58
C PHE A 51 -3.56 4.66 -21.55
N ALA A 52 -3.52 3.99 -22.71
CA ALA A 52 -2.83 2.69 -22.84
C ALA A 52 -1.32 2.81 -22.58
N ALA A 53 -0.66 3.86 -23.09
CA ALA A 53 0.75 4.12 -22.87
C ALA A 53 1.07 4.38 -21.40
N VAL A 54 0.24 5.18 -20.70
CA VAL A 54 0.34 5.44 -19.26
C VAL A 54 0.24 4.14 -18.47
N ASN A 55 -0.78 3.32 -18.74
CA ASN A 55 -0.95 2.04 -18.02
C ASN A 55 0.19 1.05 -18.28
N LEU A 56 0.78 1.09 -19.47
CA LEU A 56 1.92 0.24 -19.82
C LEU A 56 3.17 0.58 -19.03
N ILE A 57 3.48 1.89 -18.84
CA ILE A 57 4.72 2.34 -18.20
C ILE A 57 4.59 2.49 -16.68
N MET A 58 3.37 2.67 -16.14
CA MET A 58 3.12 2.87 -14.70
C MET A 58 3.71 1.80 -13.78
N PRO A 59 3.73 0.50 -14.11
CA PRO A 59 4.33 -0.51 -13.25
C PRO A 59 5.79 -0.24 -12.90
N LEU A 60 6.56 0.39 -13.79
CA LEU A 60 7.98 0.66 -13.56
C LEU A 60 8.21 1.66 -12.40
N PRO A 61 7.69 2.90 -12.41
CA PRO A 61 7.85 3.81 -11.28
C PRO A 61 7.15 3.30 -10.01
N MET A 62 6.03 2.56 -10.11
CA MET A 62 5.38 1.97 -8.94
C MET A 62 6.24 0.91 -8.26
N LEU A 63 6.88 0.04 -9.03
CA LEU A 63 7.80 -0.97 -8.50
C LEU A 63 8.98 -0.31 -7.77
N ILE A 64 9.59 0.70 -8.38
CA ILE A 64 10.69 1.43 -7.75
C ILE A 64 10.18 2.21 -6.53
N GLY A 65 9.03 2.84 -6.62
CA GLY A 65 8.38 3.57 -5.52
C GLY A 65 8.06 2.69 -4.30
N SER A 66 7.92 1.37 -4.48
CA SER A 66 7.71 0.42 -3.38
C SER A 66 8.92 0.32 -2.42
N ILE A 67 10.10 0.79 -2.82
CA ILE A 67 11.26 0.99 -1.94
C ILE A 67 10.91 1.97 -0.80
N GLY A 68 10.07 2.97 -1.08
CA GLY A 68 9.56 3.89 -0.08
C GLY A 68 8.71 3.19 0.99
N PHE A 69 7.82 2.28 0.59
CA PHE A 69 7.07 1.45 1.52
C PHE A 69 7.98 0.51 2.31
N MET A 70 8.95 -0.13 1.65
CA MET A 70 9.92 -1.01 2.30
C MET A 70 10.72 -0.27 3.39
N LEU A 71 11.30 0.88 3.07
CA LEU A 71 12.02 1.70 4.04
C LEU A 71 11.09 2.34 5.07
N GLY A 72 9.86 2.67 4.68
CA GLY A 72 8.84 3.22 5.54
C GLY A 72 8.44 2.24 6.63
N THR A 73 7.95 1.06 6.28
CA THR A 73 7.46 0.06 7.24
C THR A 73 8.61 -0.58 8.02
N GLY A 74 9.68 -1.00 7.33
CA GLY A 74 10.84 -1.61 7.98
C GLY A 74 11.63 -0.65 8.86
N GLY A 75 11.84 0.58 8.39
CA GLY A 75 12.55 1.62 9.12
C GLY A 75 11.75 2.16 10.29
N SER A 76 10.45 2.41 10.10
CA SER A 76 9.57 2.91 11.18
C SER A 76 9.44 1.92 12.33
N ALA A 77 9.45 0.61 12.05
CA ALA A 77 9.46 -0.42 13.09
C ALA A 77 10.75 -0.36 13.93
N ILE A 78 11.92 -0.24 13.30
CA ILE A 78 13.20 -0.12 14.01
C ILE A 78 13.24 1.16 14.83
N VAL A 79 12.79 2.29 14.27
CA VAL A 79 12.71 3.57 14.99
C VAL A 79 11.71 3.49 16.14
N GLY A 80 10.56 2.85 15.94
CA GLY A 80 9.55 2.64 16.98
C GLY A 80 10.09 1.82 18.15
N ILE A 81 10.82 0.72 17.88
CA ILE A 81 11.49 -0.08 18.91
C ILE A 81 12.53 0.77 19.66
N THR A 82 13.37 1.53 18.96
CA THR A 82 14.38 2.40 19.56
C THR A 82 13.76 3.50 20.43
N LEU A 83 12.62 4.07 20.01
CA LEU A 83 11.85 5.01 20.85
C LEU A 83 11.32 4.34 22.12
N GLY A 84 10.85 3.09 21.99
CA GLY A 84 10.39 2.29 23.13
C GLY A 84 11.51 1.95 24.12
N GLU A 85 12.73 1.74 23.64
CA GLU A 85 13.95 1.56 24.45
C GLU A 85 14.35 2.85 25.21
N GLY A 86 13.74 4.00 24.90
CA GLY A 86 14.00 5.29 25.52
C GLY A 86 15.12 6.10 24.86
N ASP A 87 15.71 5.64 23.76
CA ASP A 87 16.80 6.32 23.08
C ASP A 87 16.28 7.20 21.91
N GLY A 88 15.69 8.35 22.28
CA GLY A 88 15.15 9.29 21.29
C GLY A 88 16.20 9.88 20.35
N LYS A 89 17.45 10.09 20.83
CA LYS A 89 18.53 10.62 19.96
C LYS A 89 18.89 9.64 18.86
N LYS A 90 19.04 8.37 19.21
CA LYS A 90 19.31 7.31 18.24
C LYS A 90 18.12 7.11 17.29
N ALA A 91 16.89 7.26 17.75
CA ALA A 91 15.71 7.21 16.89
C ALA A 91 15.74 8.33 15.84
N ASP A 92 16.11 9.56 16.20
CA ASP A 92 16.28 10.68 15.26
C ASP A 92 17.41 10.43 14.25
N GLU A 93 18.54 9.87 14.70
CA GLU A 93 19.66 9.49 13.82
C GLU A 93 19.23 8.41 12.79
N LEU A 94 18.48 7.39 13.25
CA LEU A 94 17.98 6.33 12.39
C LEU A 94 16.92 6.83 11.41
N PHE A 95 16.01 7.67 11.86
CA PHE A 95 15.03 8.32 10.97
C PHE A 95 15.74 9.11 9.87
N SER A 96 16.75 9.90 10.23
CA SER A 96 17.55 10.67 9.27
C SER A 96 18.36 9.79 8.31
N LEU A 97 18.86 8.63 8.79
CA LEU A 97 19.50 7.62 7.96
C LEU A 97 18.55 7.07 6.90
N PHE A 98 17.34 6.68 7.30
CA PHE A 98 16.36 6.10 6.38
C PHE A 98 15.87 7.14 5.37
N LEU A 99 15.65 8.39 5.80
CA LEU A 99 15.27 9.48 4.91
C LEU A 99 16.34 9.76 3.85
N SER A 100 17.60 9.91 4.27
CA SER A 100 18.71 10.15 3.35
C SER A 100 18.95 8.97 2.41
N SER A 101 18.79 7.75 2.90
CA SER A 101 18.88 6.52 2.08
C SER A 101 17.75 6.41 1.06
N ALA A 102 16.52 6.78 1.44
CA ALA A 102 15.38 6.82 0.54
C ALA A 102 15.58 7.86 -0.58
N LEU A 103 16.05 9.05 -0.22
CA LEU A 103 16.38 10.10 -1.19
C LEU A 103 17.49 9.66 -2.15
N ALA A 104 18.58 9.10 -1.62
CA ALA A 104 19.70 8.60 -2.42
C ALA A 104 19.26 7.48 -3.37
N ALA A 105 18.48 6.51 -2.88
CA ALA A 105 17.91 5.46 -3.70
C ALA A 105 17.02 6.05 -4.81
N GLY A 106 16.17 7.01 -4.47
CA GLY A 106 15.32 7.69 -5.45
C GLY A 106 16.11 8.35 -6.56
N ILE A 107 17.19 9.06 -6.24
CA ILE A 107 18.08 9.71 -7.23
C ILE A 107 18.78 8.65 -8.11
N VAL A 108 19.33 7.59 -7.51
CA VAL A 108 20.02 6.53 -8.25
C VAL A 108 19.06 5.80 -9.19
N PHE A 109 17.90 5.38 -8.70
CA PHE A 109 16.92 4.69 -9.53
C PHE A 109 16.26 5.61 -10.56
N SER A 110 16.13 6.90 -10.29
CA SER A 110 15.73 7.91 -11.29
C SER A 110 16.74 7.95 -12.44
N ALA A 111 18.03 8.08 -12.13
CA ALA A 111 19.07 8.12 -13.15
C ALA A 111 19.14 6.83 -13.98
N VAL A 112 19.10 5.66 -13.31
CA VAL A 112 19.07 4.36 -14.00
C VAL A 112 17.79 4.22 -14.84
N GLY A 113 16.64 4.56 -14.26
CA GLY A 113 15.35 4.48 -14.93
C GLY A 113 15.30 5.33 -16.21
N LEU A 114 15.84 6.53 -16.19
CA LEU A 114 15.91 7.40 -17.37
C LEU A 114 16.75 6.82 -18.51
N VAL A 115 17.76 6.01 -18.18
CA VAL A 115 18.58 5.32 -19.20
C VAL A 115 17.85 4.11 -19.79
N ILE A 116 17.12 3.36 -18.96
CA ILE A 116 16.52 2.07 -19.38
C ILE A 116 15.06 2.19 -19.80
N ILE A 117 14.41 3.36 -19.67
CA ILE A 117 12.96 3.49 -19.91
C ILE A 117 12.58 3.11 -21.35
N GLU A 118 13.37 3.50 -22.32
CA GLU A 118 13.07 3.25 -23.74
C GLU A 118 13.10 1.75 -24.07
N PRO A 119 14.22 1.00 -23.81
CA PRO A 119 14.22 -0.44 -24.02
C PRO A 119 13.16 -1.19 -23.18
N VAL A 120 12.82 -0.70 -21.98
CA VAL A 120 11.76 -1.30 -21.17
C VAL A 120 10.39 -1.07 -21.80
N ALA A 121 10.08 0.14 -22.28
CA ALA A 121 8.81 0.45 -22.93
C ALA A 121 8.63 -0.40 -24.23
N GLU A 122 9.69 -0.54 -25.03
CA GLU A 122 9.70 -1.40 -26.23
C GLU A 122 9.48 -2.88 -25.87
N LEU A 123 10.17 -3.37 -24.83
CA LEU A 123 10.01 -4.75 -24.33
C LEU A 123 8.58 -5.02 -23.85
N LEU A 124 7.93 -4.02 -23.25
CA LEU A 124 6.53 -4.10 -22.84
C LEU A 124 5.54 -4.00 -24.02
N GLY A 125 6.02 -3.75 -25.22
CA GLY A 125 5.23 -3.74 -26.45
C GLY A 125 4.78 -2.36 -26.95
N ALA A 126 5.33 -1.26 -26.37
CA ALA A 126 5.07 0.08 -26.90
C ALA A 126 5.73 0.27 -28.28
N LYS A 127 4.98 0.81 -29.24
CA LYS A 127 5.43 1.10 -30.60
C LYS A 127 4.89 2.45 -31.04
N GLU A 128 5.63 3.09 -31.97
CA GLU A 128 5.21 4.34 -32.62
C GLU A 128 4.69 5.39 -31.64
N GLU A 129 3.47 5.87 -31.82
CA GLU A 129 2.83 6.91 -31.02
C GLU A 129 2.71 6.53 -29.54
N MET A 130 2.41 5.24 -29.27
CA MET A 130 2.31 4.73 -27.90
C MET A 130 3.66 4.78 -27.17
N LEU A 131 4.76 4.53 -27.88
CA LEU A 131 6.11 4.64 -27.32
C LEU A 131 6.43 6.10 -26.95
N ASP A 132 6.11 7.06 -27.83
CA ASP A 132 6.32 8.48 -27.58
C ASP A 132 5.56 8.96 -26.32
N TYR A 133 4.27 8.61 -26.20
CA TYR A 133 3.50 8.90 -24.99
C TYR A 133 4.09 8.24 -23.74
N ALA A 134 4.47 6.98 -23.81
CA ALA A 134 5.06 6.26 -22.69
C ALA A 134 6.37 6.89 -22.22
N LEU A 135 7.23 7.33 -23.15
CA LEU A 135 8.50 7.98 -22.84
C LEU A 135 8.31 9.37 -22.24
N ARG A 136 7.43 10.19 -22.80
CA ARG A 136 7.15 11.55 -22.29
C ARG A 136 6.59 11.48 -20.86
N TYR A 137 5.60 10.66 -20.63
CA TYR A 137 5.01 10.46 -19.32
C TYR A 137 6.00 9.85 -18.33
N GLY A 138 6.62 8.75 -18.70
CA GLY A 138 7.50 7.97 -17.83
C GLY A 138 8.77 8.71 -17.43
N ARG A 139 9.37 9.53 -18.33
CA ARG A 139 10.54 10.35 -17.97
C ARG A 139 10.24 11.36 -16.88
N ILE A 140 9.09 12.01 -16.90
CA ILE A 140 8.69 12.96 -15.84
C ILE A 140 8.47 12.22 -14.52
N LEU A 141 7.82 11.05 -14.53
CA LEU A 141 7.63 10.24 -13.33
C LEU A 141 8.94 9.67 -12.79
N LEU A 142 9.88 9.32 -13.64
CA LEU A 142 11.20 8.87 -13.20
C LEU A 142 11.99 10.00 -12.53
N VAL A 143 11.89 11.22 -13.01
CA VAL A 143 12.47 12.41 -12.34
C VAL A 143 11.81 12.64 -10.98
N SER A 144 10.53 12.33 -10.83
CA SER A 144 9.80 12.49 -9.57
C SER A 144 10.00 11.36 -8.57
N LEU A 145 10.70 10.28 -8.91
CA LEU A 145 10.91 9.10 -8.05
C LEU A 145 11.42 9.43 -6.64
N PRO A 146 12.39 10.36 -6.45
CA PRO A 146 12.84 10.69 -5.10
C PRO A 146 11.71 11.19 -4.20
N THR A 147 10.84 12.06 -4.72
CA THR A 147 9.67 12.57 -3.99
C THR A 147 8.61 11.52 -3.77
N PHE A 148 8.41 10.61 -4.74
CA PHE A 148 7.47 9.50 -4.63
C PHE A 148 7.90 8.47 -3.57
N ILE A 149 9.17 8.11 -3.53
CA ILE A 149 9.74 7.22 -2.50
C ILE A 149 9.57 7.85 -1.12
N LEU A 150 9.87 9.15 -0.97
CA LEU A 150 9.67 9.87 0.27
C LEU A 150 8.20 9.90 0.70
N GLN A 151 7.29 10.18 -0.22
CA GLN A 151 5.84 10.18 0.06
C GLN A 151 5.36 8.83 0.62
N ASN A 152 5.78 7.73 0.00
CA ASN A 152 5.42 6.39 0.47
C ASN A 152 6.06 6.08 1.84
N MET A 153 7.30 6.49 2.06
CA MET A 153 8.00 6.32 3.33
C MET A 153 7.31 7.09 4.46
N PHE A 154 6.88 8.33 4.22
CA PHE A 154 6.25 9.15 5.24
C PHE A 154 4.90 8.64 5.72
N GLN A 155 4.20 7.79 4.96
CA GLN A 155 2.95 7.17 5.41
C GLN A 155 3.14 6.40 6.74
N SER A 156 4.27 5.73 6.91
CA SER A 156 4.59 5.03 8.17
C SER A 156 5.25 5.95 9.19
N PHE A 157 6.13 6.85 8.77
CA PHE A 157 6.88 7.70 9.70
C PHE A 157 6.04 8.77 10.40
N PHE A 158 4.99 9.30 9.78
CA PHE A 158 4.06 10.19 10.48
C PHE A 158 3.35 9.49 11.63
N VAL A 159 3.07 8.20 11.51
CA VAL A 159 2.45 7.41 12.58
C VAL A 159 3.44 7.20 13.73
N THR A 160 4.68 6.83 13.41
CA THR A 160 5.77 6.67 14.38
C THR A 160 6.13 8.00 15.08
N ALA A 161 5.97 9.11 14.37
CA ALA A 161 6.14 10.47 14.90
C ALA A 161 4.96 10.97 15.76
N GLU A 162 3.96 10.11 16.02
CA GLU A 162 2.72 10.43 16.75
C GLU A 162 1.86 11.52 16.08
N LYS A 163 1.96 11.65 14.75
CA LYS A 163 1.27 12.65 13.92
C LYS A 163 0.46 12.05 12.75
N PRO A 164 -0.36 10.98 12.97
CA PRO A 164 -1.10 10.36 11.87
C PRO A 164 -2.07 11.32 11.18
N HIS A 165 -2.66 12.27 11.90
CA HIS A 165 -3.52 13.31 11.31
C HIS A 165 -2.77 14.23 10.34
N LEU A 166 -1.49 14.52 10.64
CA LEU A 166 -0.67 15.34 9.75
C LEU A 166 -0.29 14.56 8.50
N GLY A 167 0.04 13.27 8.62
CA GLY A 167 0.23 12.38 7.48
C GLY A 167 -0.99 12.33 6.56
N PHE A 168 -2.18 12.22 7.15
CA PHE A 168 -3.44 12.30 6.40
C PHE A 168 -3.60 13.65 5.70
N ALA A 169 -3.33 14.77 6.37
CA ALA A 169 -3.43 16.10 5.78
C ALA A 169 -2.48 16.28 4.58
N PHE A 170 -1.22 15.81 4.68
CA PHE A 170 -0.28 15.84 3.55
C PHE A 170 -0.75 14.98 2.38
N THR A 171 -1.31 13.79 2.66
CA THR A 171 -1.85 12.92 1.60
C THR A 171 -3.05 13.55 0.91
N VAL A 172 -3.98 14.13 1.68
CA VAL A 172 -5.13 14.86 1.11
C VAL A 172 -4.65 16.06 0.32
N GLY A 173 -3.70 16.84 0.85
CA GLY A 173 -3.12 17.98 0.14
C GLY A 173 -2.47 17.56 -1.18
N ALA A 174 -1.70 16.47 -1.20
CA ALA A 174 -1.09 15.92 -2.40
C ALA A 174 -2.16 15.48 -3.42
N GLY A 175 -3.14 14.69 -2.99
CA GLY A 175 -4.19 14.21 -3.89
C GLY A 175 -5.09 15.33 -4.43
N CYS A 176 -5.43 16.33 -3.60
CA CYS A 176 -6.15 17.52 -4.09
C CYS A 176 -5.31 18.31 -5.10
N THR A 177 -4.02 18.48 -4.85
CA THR A 177 -3.10 19.13 -5.80
C THR A 177 -3.07 18.36 -7.13
N ASN A 178 -2.95 17.03 -7.09
CA ASN A 178 -2.99 16.22 -8.30
C ASN A 178 -4.31 16.42 -9.08
N MET A 179 -5.47 16.20 -8.43
CA MET A 179 -6.78 16.34 -9.10
C MET A 179 -7.01 17.74 -9.68
N VAL A 180 -6.64 18.80 -8.97
CA VAL A 180 -6.78 20.17 -9.48
C VAL A 180 -5.86 20.42 -10.66
N LEU A 181 -4.60 19.98 -10.58
CA LEU A 181 -3.63 20.16 -11.65
C LEU A 181 -3.98 19.29 -12.87
N ASP A 182 -4.52 18.10 -12.71
CA ASP A 182 -5.02 17.29 -13.83
C ASP A 182 -6.11 18.04 -14.61
N VAL A 183 -7.09 18.57 -13.91
CA VAL A 183 -8.14 19.40 -14.56
C VAL A 183 -7.54 20.61 -15.25
N VAL A 184 -6.60 21.31 -14.63
CA VAL A 184 -6.01 22.53 -15.22
C VAL A 184 -5.04 22.19 -16.35
N LEU A 185 -4.07 21.31 -16.13
CA LEU A 185 -3.01 21.04 -17.11
C LEU A 185 -3.52 20.17 -18.27
N VAL A 186 -4.31 19.16 -17.96
CA VAL A 186 -4.81 18.23 -18.98
C VAL A 186 -6.13 18.72 -19.59
N GLY A 187 -7.07 19.14 -18.75
CA GLY A 187 -8.41 19.56 -19.22
C GLY A 187 -8.42 20.95 -19.87
N VAL A 188 -7.85 21.97 -19.20
CA VAL A 188 -7.89 23.38 -19.67
C VAL A 188 -6.74 23.70 -20.60
N LEU A 189 -5.50 23.45 -20.16
CA LEU A 189 -4.29 23.79 -20.94
C LEU A 189 -3.95 22.77 -22.03
N ARG A 190 -4.56 21.58 -21.98
CA ARG A 190 -4.40 20.50 -22.96
C ARG A 190 -2.97 20.06 -23.19
N TRP A 191 -2.19 19.96 -22.10
CA TRP A 191 -0.80 19.47 -22.15
C TRP A 191 -0.70 17.96 -22.35
N GLY A 192 -1.82 17.25 -22.51
CA GLY A 192 -1.83 15.81 -22.75
C GLY A 192 -1.24 15.00 -21.60
N VAL A 193 -0.50 13.93 -21.93
CA VAL A 193 0.13 13.04 -20.95
C VAL A 193 1.19 13.73 -20.10
N GLU A 194 1.87 14.74 -20.67
CA GLU A 194 2.87 15.51 -19.93
C GLU A 194 2.21 16.32 -18.82
N GLY A 195 1.02 16.88 -19.07
CA GLY A 195 0.24 17.58 -18.06
C GLY A 195 -0.12 16.67 -16.88
N ALA A 196 -0.56 15.44 -17.14
CA ALA A 196 -0.86 14.46 -16.10
C ALA A 196 0.41 14.06 -15.31
N ALA A 197 1.53 13.83 -16.00
CA ALA A 197 2.79 13.50 -15.34
C ALA A 197 3.29 14.65 -14.45
N VAL A 198 3.18 15.90 -14.91
CA VAL A 198 3.55 17.10 -14.12
C VAL A 198 2.62 17.28 -12.93
N ALA A 199 1.31 17.07 -13.08
CA ALA A 199 0.36 17.09 -11.97
C ALA A 199 0.72 16.08 -10.89
N THR A 200 1.03 14.86 -11.29
CA THR A 200 1.51 13.79 -10.39
C THR A 200 2.82 14.18 -9.72
N PHE A 201 3.80 14.69 -10.45
CA PHE A 201 5.08 15.15 -9.87
C PHE A 201 4.89 16.25 -8.82
N LEU A 202 4.10 17.28 -9.12
CA LEU A 202 3.85 18.37 -8.17
C LEU A 202 3.10 17.88 -6.94
N SER A 203 2.17 16.96 -7.09
CA SER A 203 1.50 16.32 -5.95
C SER A 203 2.46 15.54 -5.06
N GLN A 204 3.43 14.85 -5.65
CA GLN A 204 4.46 14.11 -4.92
C GLN A 204 5.43 15.05 -4.19
N ILE A 205 5.66 16.26 -4.68
CA ILE A 205 6.40 17.30 -3.92
C ILE A 205 5.63 17.65 -2.65
N VAL A 206 4.31 17.82 -2.74
CA VAL A 206 3.47 18.12 -1.56
C VAL A 206 3.49 16.95 -0.57
N GLY A 207 3.35 15.72 -1.04
CA GLY A 207 3.28 14.53 -0.17
C GLY A 207 4.65 14.03 0.32
N GLY A 208 5.73 14.28 -0.41
CA GLY A 208 7.06 13.74 -0.13
C GLY A 208 8.09 14.77 0.31
N LEU A 209 8.17 15.92 -0.38
CA LEU A 209 9.21 16.91 -0.06
C LEU A 209 8.80 17.87 1.06
N LEU A 210 7.55 18.35 1.07
CA LEU A 210 7.09 19.24 2.15
C LEU A 210 7.17 18.63 3.55
N PRO A 211 6.89 17.34 3.78
CA PRO A 211 7.13 16.71 5.07
C PRO A 211 8.58 16.80 5.54
N VAL A 212 9.57 16.79 4.63
CA VAL A 212 10.99 16.96 5.01
C VAL A 212 11.20 18.30 5.71
N PHE A 213 10.62 19.38 5.20
CA PHE A 213 10.72 20.70 5.82
C PHE A 213 10.06 20.74 7.20
N TYR A 214 8.93 20.03 7.37
CA TYR A 214 8.29 19.90 8.68
C TYR A 214 9.22 19.23 9.70
N PHE A 215 9.89 18.13 9.35
CA PHE A 215 10.80 17.43 10.24
C PHE A 215 12.17 18.13 10.42
N LEU A 216 12.53 19.04 9.51
CA LEU A 216 13.72 19.92 9.66
C LEU A 216 13.49 21.03 10.69
N ASP A 217 12.25 21.49 10.86
CA ASP A 217 11.93 22.51 11.86
C ASP A 217 12.11 21.93 13.27
N ARG A 218 13.05 22.50 14.02
CA ARG A 218 13.31 22.10 15.40
C ARG A 218 12.19 22.42 16.38
N ASN A 219 11.29 23.32 16.00
CA ASN A 219 10.13 23.69 16.81
C ASN A 219 8.92 22.80 16.55
N ASN A 220 9.03 21.82 15.64
CA ASN A 220 7.93 20.90 15.39
C ASN A 220 7.57 20.12 16.68
N THR A 221 6.30 19.79 16.82
CA THR A 221 5.77 19.09 17.99
C THR A 221 5.74 17.58 17.84
N SER A 222 6.46 17.03 16.86
CA SER A 222 6.53 15.58 16.64
C SER A 222 7.55 14.92 17.55
N ARG A 223 7.45 13.60 17.65
CA ARG A 223 8.39 12.78 18.43
C ARG A 223 9.73 12.60 17.69
N LEU A 224 9.77 12.81 16.39
CA LEU A 224 10.95 12.62 15.53
C LEU A 224 11.42 13.95 14.95
N HIS A 225 12.74 14.11 14.91
CA HIS A 225 13.41 15.28 14.31
C HIS A 225 14.54 14.82 13.42
N LEU A 226 14.85 15.62 12.38
CA LEU A 226 16.02 15.35 11.55
C LEU A 226 17.30 15.77 12.30
N SER A 227 18.24 14.85 12.33
CA SER A 227 19.53 15.02 12.99
C SER A 227 20.68 14.59 12.08
N ARG A 228 21.92 14.92 12.47
CA ARG A 228 23.09 14.39 11.77
C ARG A 228 23.20 12.90 12.01
N THR A 229 23.33 12.13 10.94
CA THR A 229 23.47 10.68 11.00
C THR A 229 24.77 10.23 10.35
N LYS A 230 25.28 9.08 10.81
CA LYS A 230 26.35 8.34 10.14
C LYS A 230 25.75 7.20 9.33
N PHE A 231 26.42 6.80 8.26
CA PHE A 231 25.96 5.68 7.47
C PHE A 231 26.17 4.36 8.23
N HIS A 232 25.07 3.70 8.57
CA HIS A 232 25.03 2.40 9.24
C HIS A 232 24.44 1.32 8.30
N GLY A 233 25.27 0.79 7.40
CA GLY A 233 24.83 -0.17 6.37
C GLY A 233 24.14 -1.43 6.94
N ARG A 234 24.55 -1.91 8.13
CA ARG A 234 23.91 -3.06 8.80
C ARG A 234 22.48 -2.74 9.21
N VAL A 235 22.23 -1.55 9.75
CA VAL A 235 20.89 -1.11 10.16
C VAL A 235 20.00 -0.90 8.94
N LEU A 236 20.52 -0.28 7.89
CA LEU A 236 19.81 -0.12 6.62
C LEU A 236 19.41 -1.47 6.02
N ARG A 237 20.36 -2.44 5.96
CA ARG A 237 20.05 -3.80 5.50
C ARG A 237 18.94 -4.44 6.34
N ASN A 238 18.99 -4.30 7.66
CA ASN A 238 17.95 -4.85 8.54
C ASN A 238 16.59 -4.20 8.30
N ALA A 239 16.55 -2.89 8.04
CA ALA A 239 15.31 -2.19 7.67
C ALA A 239 14.76 -2.69 6.33
N CYS A 240 15.62 -2.89 5.32
CA CYS A 240 15.21 -3.44 4.04
C CYS A 240 14.66 -4.87 4.19
N ILE A 241 15.31 -5.74 4.97
CA ILE A 241 14.82 -7.08 5.25
C ILE A 241 13.49 -7.02 6.00
N ASN A 242 13.37 -6.12 6.99
CA ASN A 242 12.15 -5.99 7.80
C ASN A 242 10.96 -5.46 7.00
N GLY A 243 11.18 -4.57 6.03
CA GLY A 243 10.15 -4.04 5.15
C GLY A 243 10.01 -4.77 3.80
N SER A 244 10.77 -5.86 3.58
CA SER A 244 10.74 -6.58 2.29
C SER A 244 9.39 -7.20 1.95
N SER A 245 8.52 -7.41 2.94
CA SER A 245 7.14 -7.85 2.75
C SER A 245 6.34 -6.91 1.83
N GLU A 246 6.58 -5.60 1.92
CA GLU A 246 5.90 -4.61 1.07
C GLU A 246 6.39 -4.70 -0.38
N LEU A 247 7.69 -4.81 -0.58
CA LEU A 247 8.27 -5.00 -1.91
C LEU A 247 7.76 -6.30 -2.56
N MET A 248 7.74 -7.41 -1.79
CA MET A 248 7.23 -8.70 -2.24
C MET A 248 5.75 -8.62 -2.61
N THR A 249 4.95 -7.93 -1.80
CA THR A 249 3.52 -7.74 -2.07
C THR A 249 3.29 -7.00 -3.40
N ASN A 250 3.96 -5.86 -3.61
CA ASN A 250 3.78 -5.06 -4.82
C ASN A 250 4.26 -5.80 -6.09
N LEU A 251 5.41 -6.48 -6.01
CA LEU A 251 5.94 -7.29 -7.11
C LEU A 251 4.98 -8.44 -7.45
N SER A 252 4.50 -9.14 -6.43
CA SER A 252 3.57 -10.26 -6.58
C SER A 252 2.25 -9.83 -7.19
N MET A 253 1.68 -8.70 -6.74
CA MET A 253 0.42 -8.18 -7.26
C MET A 253 0.48 -7.93 -8.77
N SER A 254 1.57 -7.36 -9.27
CA SER A 254 1.76 -7.12 -10.71
C SER A 254 1.78 -8.43 -11.51
N LEU A 255 2.55 -9.42 -11.05
CA LEU A 255 2.64 -10.73 -11.71
C LEU A 255 1.31 -11.48 -11.67
N VAL A 256 0.68 -11.52 -10.50
CA VAL A 256 -0.59 -12.22 -10.29
C VAL A 256 -1.71 -11.59 -11.13
N ASN A 257 -1.74 -10.27 -11.26
CA ASN A 257 -2.71 -9.58 -12.10
C ASN A 257 -2.61 -10.01 -13.57
N ILE A 258 -1.39 -10.18 -14.10
CA ILE A 258 -1.17 -10.71 -15.46
C ILE A 258 -1.73 -12.13 -15.57
N LEU A 259 -1.49 -12.99 -14.59
CA LEU A 259 -1.97 -14.38 -14.59
C LEU A 259 -3.50 -14.48 -14.50
N TYR A 260 -4.15 -13.62 -13.69
CA TYR A 260 -5.61 -13.52 -13.64
C TYR A 260 -6.18 -13.13 -15.00
N ASN A 261 -5.66 -12.08 -15.63
CA ASN A 261 -6.10 -11.65 -16.95
C ASN A 261 -5.94 -12.74 -18.01
N TYR A 262 -4.81 -13.49 -17.97
CA TYR A 262 -4.60 -14.62 -18.86
C TYR A 262 -5.66 -15.71 -18.70
N GLN A 263 -5.96 -16.10 -17.45
CA GLN A 263 -6.98 -17.12 -17.17
C GLN A 263 -8.39 -16.62 -17.55
N LEU A 264 -8.72 -15.37 -17.24
CA LEU A 264 -10.01 -14.78 -17.54
C LEU A 264 -10.26 -14.68 -19.04
N LEU A 265 -9.25 -14.28 -19.84
CA LEU A 265 -9.34 -14.29 -21.29
C LEU A 265 -9.64 -15.69 -21.84
N ARG A 266 -9.05 -16.72 -21.23
CA ARG A 266 -9.26 -18.10 -21.64
C ARG A 266 -10.65 -18.63 -21.32
N PHE A 267 -11.25 -18.27 -20.17
CA PHE A 267 -12.53 -18.81 -19.69
C PHE A 267 -13.75 -17.96 -20.04
N ALA A 268 -13.59 -16.64 -20.14
CA ALA A 268 -14.69 -15.69 -20.30
C ALA A 268 -14.42 -14.58 -21.33
N GLY A 269 -13.29 -14.63 -22.03
CA GLY A 269 -12.95 -13.62 -23.01
C GLY A 269 -12.81 -12.22 -22.42
N GLU A 270 -13.16 -11.20 -23.18
CA GLU A 270 -13.08 -9.79 -22.79
C GLU A 270 -13.99 -9.44 -21.60
N ASP A 271 -15.16 -10.08 -21.50
CA ASP A 271 -16.12 -9.84 -20.42
C ASP A 271 -15.55 -10.24 -19.06
N GLY A 272 -14.78 -11.33 -19.00
CA GLY A 272 -14.11 -11.75 -17.77
C GLY A 272 -13.07 -10.73 -17.29
N VAL A 273 -12.29 -10.17 -18.21
CA VAL A 273 -11.29 -9.13 -17.91
C VAL A 273 -11.97 -7.83 -17.49
N ALA A 274 -13.05 -7.44 -18.15
CA ALA A 274 -13.84 -6.26 -17.78
C ALA A 274 -14.45 -6.39 -16.38
N ALA A 275 -15.06 -7.54 -16.09
CA ALA A 275 -15.61 -7.83 -14.75
C ALA A 275 -14.51 -7.77 -13.68
N TYR A 276 -13.33 -8.33 -13.93
CA TYR A 276 -12.19 -8.28 -13.02
C TYR A 276 -11.70 -6.86 -12.76
N GLY A 277 -11.65 -6.02 -13.78
CA GLY A 277 -11.31 -4.61 -13.65
C GLY A 277 -12.23 -3.88 -12.65
N VAL A 278 -13.55 -4.07 -12.78
CA VAL A 278 -14.54 -3.49 -11.86
C VAL A 278 -14.33 -4.02 -10.44
N ILE A 279 -14.10 -5.32 -10.30
CA ILE A 279 -13.85 -5.96 -8.99
C ILE A 279 -12.60 -5.35 -8.33
N MET A 280 -11.52 -5.16 -9.10
CA MET A 280 -10.27 -4.60 -8.56
C MET A 280 -10.45 -3.18 -8.06
N TYR A 281 -11.14 -2.31 -8.80
CA TYR A 281 -11.41 -0.93 -8.33
C TYR A 281 -12.19 -0.91 -7.01
N ALA A 282 -13.21 -1.75 -6.90
CA ALA A 282 -13.98 -1.86 -5.65
C ALA A 282 -13.16 -2.49 -4.53
N ALA A 283 -12.41 -3.57 -4.82
CA ALA A 283 -11.58 -4.28 -3.84
C ALA A 283 -10.52 -3.38 -3.22
N PHE A 284 -9.89 -2.47 -3.99
CA PHE A 284 -8.92 -1.51 -3.46
C PHE A 284 -9.46 -0.69 -2.30
N LEU A 285 -10.73 -0.27 -2.35
CA LEU A 285 -11.37 0.49 -1.25
C LEU A 285 -11.52 -0.36 0.01
N PHE A 286 -11.91 -1.63 -0.13
CA PHE A 286 -12.06 -2.53 1.01
C PHE A 286 -10.69 -2.92 1.61
N VAL A 287 -9.72 -3.23 0.76
CA VAL A 287 -8.35 -3.57 1.18
C VAL A 287 -7.66 -2.39 1.87
N ALA A 288 -7.91 -1.15 1.42
CA ALA A 288 -7.37 0.07 2.02
C ALA A 288 -7.68 0.19 3.51
N VAL A 289 -8.83 -0.29 3.97
CA VAL A 289 -9.20 -0.29 5.40
C VAL A 289 -8.28 -1.20 6.21
N PHE A 290 -8.01 -2.41 5.72
CA PHE A 290 -7.12 -3.36 6.42
C PHE A 290 -5.67 -2.89 6.41
N VAL A 291 -5.19 -2.39 5.26
CA VAL A 291 -3.83 -1.84 5.14
C VAL A 291 -3.67 -0.61 6.01
N GLY A 292 -4.62 0.32 6.00
CA GLY A 292 -4.60 1.51 6.84
C GLY A 292 -4.59 1.19 8.34
N TYR A 293 -5.35 0.17 8.75
CA TYR A 293 -5.31 -0.35 10.12
C TYR A 293 -3.94 -0.93 10.47
N ALA A 294 -3.38 -1.75 9.59
CA ALA A 294 -2.08 -2.39 9.77
C ALA A 294 -0.95 -1.37 9.92
N VAL A 295 -0.88 -0.40 8.99
CA VAL A 295 0.11 0.70 9.02
C VAL A 295 -0.05 1.57 10.28
N GLY A 296 -1.31 1.87 10.66
CA GLY A 296 -1.58 2.71 11.83
C GLY A 296 -1.27 2.03 13.16
N SER A 297 -1.43 0.72 13.27
CA SER A 297 -1.19 -0.03 14.51
C SER A 297 0.27 -0.48 14.69
N ALA A 298 1.03 -0.65 13.61
CA ALA A 298 2.40 -1.16 13.66
C ALA A 298 3.35 -0.34 14.56
N PRO A 299 3.40 1.01 14.51
CA PRO A 299 4.27 1.79 15.40
C PRO A 299 3.92 1.67 16.88
N ILE A 300 2.64 1.44 17.23
CA ILE A 300 2.22 1.23 18.62
C ILE A 300 2.79 -0.10 19.12
N VAL A 301 2.71 -1.15 18.30
CA VAL A 301 3.26 -2.47 18.61
C VAL A 301 4.78 -2.39 18.74
N SER A 302 5.48 -1.78 17.78
CA SER A 302 6.95 -1.68 17.79
C SER A 302 7.47 -0.88 18.99
N TYR A 303 6.81 0.22 19.35
CA TYR A 303 7.16 1.01 20.54
C TYR A 303 7.03 0.18 21.82
N ASN A 304 5.87 -0.46 22.04
CA ASN A 304 5.61 -1.22 23.26
C ASN A 304 6.51 -2.47 23.35
N TYR A 305 6.84 -3.07 22.21
CA TYR A 305 7.82 -4.15 22.16
C TYR A 305 9.22 -3.66 22.57
N GLY A 306 9.69 -2.52 22.05
CA GLY A 306 10.96 -1.89 22.45
C GLY A 306 10.98 -1.51 23.92
N ALA A 307 9.88 -1.00 24.45
CA ALA A 307 9.70 -0.70 25.89
C ALA A 307 9.58 -1.93 26.80
N ARG A 308 9.63 -3.15 26.21
CA ARG A 308 9.41 -4.43 26.92
C ARG A 308 8.07 -4.51 27.64
N ASN A 309 7.08 -3.75 27.19
CA ASN A 309 5.72 -3.76 27.72
C ASN A 309 4.89 -4.86 27.07
N HIS A 310 5.24 -6.13 27.36
CA HIS A 310 4.58 -7.30 26.79
C HIS A 310 3.08 -7.33 27.07
N ARG A 311 2.64 -6.75 28.20
CA ARG A 311 1.23 -6.66 28.56
C ARG A 311 0.45 -5.81 27.55
N GLU A 312 1.02 -4.68 27.13
CA GLU A 312 0.36 -3.83 26.12
C GLU A 312 0.46 -4.44 24.73
N VAL A 313 1.57 -5.12 24.38
CA VAL A 313 1.67 -5.87 23.12
C VAL A 313 0.59 -6.97 23.07
N HIS A 314 0.35 -7.70 24.14
CA HIS A 314 -0.74 -8.69 24.24
C HIS A 314 -2.13 -8.02 24.11
N ASN A 315 -2.35 -6.89 24.78
CA ASN A 315 -3.58 -6.12 24.67
C ASN A 315 -3.86 -5.71 23.22
N LEU A 316 -2.86 -5.13 22.54
CA LEU A 316 -2.93 -4.72 21.13
C LEU A 316 -3.19 -5.93 20.20
N TYR A 317 -2.48 -7.03 20.42
CA TYR A 317 -2.70 -8.29 19.69
C TYR A 317 -4.16 -8.75 19.77
N SER A 318 -4.66 -8.94 20.99
CA SER A 318 -6.01 -9.43 21.22
C SER A 318 -7.09 -8.49 20.72
N MET A 319 -6.89 -7.18 20.92
CA MET A 319 -7.82 -6.14 20.47
C MET A 319 -7.87 -6.04 18.95
N SER A 320 -6.70 -6.10 18.28
CA SER A 320 -6.61 -6.04 16.82
C SER A 320 -7.33 -7.21 16.16
N PHE A 321 -7.16 -8.43 16.68
CA PHE A 321 -7.87 -9.59 16.13
C PHE A 321 -9.38 -9.45 16.24
N ARG A 322 -9.91 -8.93 17.36
CA ARG A 322 -11.35 -8.67 17.53
C ARG A 322 -11.83 -7.58 16.58
N LEU A 323 -11.11 -6.47 16.46
CA LEU A 323 -11.47 -5.37 15.57
C LEU A 323 -11.45 -5.80 14.10
N ILE A 324 -10.40 -6.50 13.68
CA ILE A 324 -10.29 -7.01 12.30
C ILE A 324 -11.41 -8.00 12.02
N GLY A 325 -11.76 -8.89 12.96
CA GLY A 325 -12.87 -9.82 12.81
C GLY A 325 -14.20 -9.10 12.60
N VAL A 326 -14.51 -8.08 13.40
CA VAL A 326 -15.71 -7.26 13.24
C VAL A 326 -15.70 -6.53 11.89
N VAL A 327 -14.58 -5.87 11.55
CA VAL A 327 -14.43 -5.14 10.29
C VAL A 327 -14.55 -6.08 9.10
N ALA A 328 -13.94 -7.27 9.15
CA ALA A 328 -14.02 -8.26 8.08
C ALA A 328 -15.47 -8.69 7.79
N VAL A 329 -16.25 -8.98 8.85
CA VAL A 329 -17.66 -9.31 8.71
C VAL A 329 -18.47 -8.15 8.13
N VAL A 330 -18.28 -6.94 8.68
CA VAL A 330 -18.97 -5.72 8.21
C VAL A 330 -18.62 -5.43 6.75
N MET A 331 -17.34 -5.54 6.38
CA MET A 331 -16.89 -5.31 5.00
C MET A 331 -17.46 -6.36 4.04
N THR A 332 -17.48 -7.63 4.41
CA THR A 332 -18.03 -8.69 3.57
C THR A 332 -19.52 -8.51 3.38
N ILE A 333 -20.29 -8.28 4.45
CA ILE A 333 -21.73 -8.04 4.36
C ILE A 333 -22.00 -6.74 3.58
N GLY A 334 -21.30 -5.66 3.91
CA GLY A 334 -21.42 -4.36 3.22
C GLY A 334 -21.12 -4.47 1.73
N SER A 335 -20.05 -5.19 1.36
CA SER A 335 -19.73 -5.43 -0.04
C SER A 335 -20.86 -6.17 -0.77
N MET A 336 -21.45 -7.19 -0.16
CA MET A 336 -22.56 -7.93 -0.77
C MET A 336 -23.79 -7.06 -1.07
N PHE A 337 -24.07 -6.06 -0.24
CA PHE A 337 -25.14 -5.08 -0.51
C PHE A 337 -24.73 -4.03 -1.56
N LEU A 338 -23.49 -3.58 -1.54
CA LEU A 338 -22.99 -2.52 -2.44
C LEU A 338 -22.69 -3.03 -3.85
N ILE A 339 -22.31 -4.29 -4.01
CA ILE A 339 -21.91 -4.91 -5.28
C ILE A 339 -22.86 -4.61 -6.45
N PRO A 340 -24.21 -4.84 -6.35
CA PRO A 340 -25.08 -4.61 -7.49
C PRO A 340 -25.12 -3.14 -7.91
N HIS A 341 -24.94 -2.21 -6.97
CA HIS A 341 -24.95 -0.78 -7.24
C HIS A 341 -23.63 -0.33 -7.89
N VAL A 342 -22.50 -0.78 -7.36
CA VAL A 342 -21.18 -0.50 -7.90
C VAL A 342 -21.04 -1.09 -9.30
N ALA A 343 -21.39 -2.35 -9.49
CA ALA A 343 -21.35 -3.00 -10.81
C ALA A 343 -22.22 -2.26 -11.82
N ARG A 344 -23.42 -1.79 -11.42
CA ARG A 344 -24.32 -1.04 -12.32
C ARG A 344 -23.71 0.29 -12.78
N ILE A 345 -22.91 0.96 -11.94
CA ILE A 345 -22.22 2.22 -12.33
C ILE A 345 -21.21 1.97 -13.45
N PHE A 346 -20.49 0.85 -13.41
CA PHE A 346 -19.40 0.57 -14.35
C PHE A 346 -19.86 -0.18 -15.59
N VAL A 347 -20.78 -1.14 -15.43
CA VAL A 347 -21.17 -2.09 -16.51
C VAL A 347 -22.68 -2.22 -16.67
N GLY A 348 -23.45 -1.23 -16.21
CA GLY A 348 -24.93 -1.23 -16.29
C GLY A 348 -25.49 -1.14 -17.71
N TYR A 349 -24.65 -0.88 -18.70
CA TYR A 349 -25.01 -0.85 -20.12
C TYR A 349 -25.17 -2.26 -20.73
N ASP A 350 -24.62 -3.30 -20.10
CA ASP A 350 -24.68 -4.68 -20.55
C ASP A 350 -25.22 -5.58 -19.41
N ALA A 351 -26.39 -6.18 -19.62
CA ALA A 351 -27.05 -7.01 -18.60
C ALA A 351 -26.30 -8.33 -18.33
N GLY A 352 -25.65 -8.90 -19.34
CA GLY A 352 -24.83 -10.11 -19.22
C GLY A 352 -23.59 -9.86 -18.38
N LEU A 353 -22.82 -8.82 -18.74
CA LEU A 353 -21.64 -8.40 -18.01
C LEU A 353 -21.97 -7.94 -16.58
N LEU A 354 -23.10 -7.26 -16.35
CA LEU A 354 -23.55 -6.87 -15.01
C LEU A 354 -23.82 -8.10 -14.13
N THR A 355 -24.48 -9.12 -14.70
CA THR A 355 -24.76 -10.37 -13.97
C THR A 355 -23.47 -11.10 -13.63
N LEU A 356 -22.56 -11.23 -14.61
CA LEU A 356 -21.24 -11.83 -14.43
C LEU A 356 -20.44 -11.11 -13.35
N THR A 357 -20.33 -9.77 -13.44
CA THR A 357 -19.58 -8.95 -12.49
C THR A 357 -20.16 -9.08 -11.07
N THR A 358 -21.47 -9.06 -10.94
CA THR A 358 -22.14 -9.19 -9.63
C THR A 358 -21.90 -10.57 -9.00
N HIS A 359 -21.99 -11.64 -9.80
CA HIS A 359 -21.70 -12.99 -9.34
C HIS A 359 -20.23 -13.15 -8.93
N ALA A 360 -19.33 -12.76 -9.81
CA ALA A 360 -17.89 -12.81 -9.61
C ALA A 360 -17.45 -12.06 -8.34
N PHE A 361 -17.97 -10.85 -8.14
CA PHE A 361 -17.63 -10.06 -6.97
C PHE A 361 -18.18 -10.69 -5.67
N ARG A 362 -19.35 -11.31 -5.66
CA ARG A 362 -19.86 -12.02 -4.47
C ARG A 362 -18.91 -13.13 -4.04
N LEU A 363 -18.34 -13.88 -4.99
CA LEU A 363 -17.35 -14.91 -4.70
C LEU A 363 -16.04 -14.32 -4.19
N TYR A 364 -15.56 -13.25 -4.85
CA TYR A 364 -14.36 -12.53 -4.45
C TYR A 364 -14.48 -11.93 -3.05
N ALA A 365 -15.64 -11.36 -2.70
CA ALA A 365 -15.88 -10.68 -1.42
C ALA A 365 -15.73 -11.60 -0.20
N LEU A 366 -15.82 -12.91 -0.37
CA LEU A 366 -15.55 -13.88 0.71
C LEU A 366 -14.10 -13.77 1.20
N SER A 367 -13.18 -13.33 0.35
CA SER A 367 -11.78 -13.12 0.74
C SER A 367 -11.61 -12.04 1.83
N PHE A 368 -12.51 -11.06 1.90
CA PHE A 368 -12.46 -10.01 2.92
C PHE A 368 -12.61 -10.51 4.34
N LEU A 369 -13.28 -11.67 4.54
CA LEU A 369 -13.40 -12.32 5.85
C LEU A 369 -12.04 -12.71 6.44
N ILE A 370 -11.05 -12.96 5.58
CA ILE A 370 -9.78 -13.58 5.96
C ILE A 370 -8.60 -12.63 5.72
N MET A 371 -8.65 -11.87 4.63
CA MET A 371 -7.56 -11.02 4.15
C MET A 371 -7.01 -10.08 5.24
N GLY A 372 -7.90 -9.47 6.04
CA GLY A 372 -7.50 -8.55 7.11
C GLY A 372 -6.58 -9.18 8.15
N PHE A 373 -6.80 -10.45 8.50
CA PHE A 373 -5.96 -11.17 9.45
C PHE A 373 -4.55 -11.41 8.92
N ASN A 374 -4.43 -11.76 7.64
CA ASN A 374 -3.13 -12.00 7.01
C ASN A 374 -2.34 -10.70 6.80
N VAL A 375 -3.02 -9.61 6.39
CA VAL A 375 -2.41 -8.28 6.27
C VAL A 375 -1.86 -7.83 7.63
N TYR A 376 -2.67 -7.96 8.67
CA TYR A 376 -2.25 -7.62 10.04
C TYR A 376 -1.12 -8.53 10.53
N ALA A 377 -1.16 -9.84 10.26
CA ALA A 377 -0.11 -10.78 10.65
C ALA A 377 1.27 -10.36 10.10
N SER A 378 1.34 -10.06 8.80
CA SER A 378 2.56 -9.58 8.17
C SER A 378 3.06 -8.27 8.82
N SER A 379 2.17 -7.28 8.98
CA SER A 379 2.50 -5.99 9.59
C SER A 379 2.92 -6.12 11.07
N PHE A 380 2.28 -7.01 11.83
CA PHE A 380 2.61 -7.29 13.24
C PHE A 380 4.03 -7.86 13.39
N PHE A 381 4.41 -8.83 12.55
CA PHE A 381 5.78 -9.36 12.57
C PHE A 381 6.82 -8.34 12.10
N THR A 382 6.49 -7.48 11.13
CA THR A 382 7.33 -6.32 10.77
C THR A 382 7.52 -5.40 11.98
N ALA A 383 6.44 -5.08 12.70
CA ALA A 383 6.50 -4.24 13.90
C ALA A 383 7.35 -4.82 15.03
N LEU A 384 7.38 -6.15 15.17
CA LEU A 384 8.27 -6.85 16.11
C LEU A 384 9.73 -6.98 15.62
N GLY A 385 10.04 -6.53 14.41
CA GLY A 385 11.37 -6.64 13.80
C GLY A 385 11.68 -8.03 13.20
N ASP A 386 10.68 -8.90 13.03
CA ASP A 386 10.81 -10.21 12.36
C ASP A 386 10.40 -10.13 10.88
N GLY A 387 11.16 -9.36 10.11
CA GLY A 387 10.90 -9.13 8.69
C GLY A 387 10.92 -10.40 7.84
N VAL A 388 11.69 -11.42 8.25
CA VAL A 388 11.73 -12.69 7.52
C VAL A 388 10.37 -13.40 7.61
N THR A 389 9.77 -13.45 8.81
CA THR A 389 8.44 -14.03 8.99
C THR A 389 7.38 -13.21 8.23
N SER A 390 7.45 -11.89 8.30
CA SER A 390 6.55 -10.99 7.55
C SER A 390 6.66 -11.21 6.04
N ALA A 391 7.89 -11.21 5.50
CA ALA A 391 8.13 -11.45 4.08
C ALA A 391 7.63 -12.82 3.62
N LEU A 392 7.82 -13.86 4.44
CA LEU A 392 7.35 -15.21 4.14
C LEU A 392 5.81 -15.26 4.06
N ILE A 393 5.11 -14.66 5.04
CA ILE A 393 3.65 -14.59 5.02
C ILE A 393 3.17 -13.84 3.76
N SER A 394 3.77 -12.70 3.45
CA SER A 394 3.41 -11.90 2.27
C SER A 394 3.67 -12.65 0.97
N PHE A 395 4.85 -13.27 0.81
CA PHE A 395 5.21 -14.02 -0.39
C PHE A 395 4.27 -15.22 -0.63
N LEU A 396 4.04 -16.01 0.41
CA LEU A 396 3.16 -17.17 0.31
C LEU A 396 1.73 -16.74 -0.05
N ARG A 397 1.23 -15.69 0.62
CA ARG A 397 -0.11 -15.16 0.43
C ARG A 397 -0.32 -14.57 -0.96
N THR A 398 0.56 -13.64 -1.37
CA THR A 398 0.34 -12.81 -2.56
C THR A 398 0.87 -13.43 -3.84
N LEU A 399 1.81 -14.37 -3.76
CA LEU A 399 2.36 -15.02 -4.94
C LEU A 399 2.04 -16.51 -4.97
N LEU A 400 2.64 -17.31 -4.07
CA LEU A 400 2.64 -18.76 -4.23
C LEU A 400 1.22 -19.33 -4.19
N PHE A 401 0.43 -18.99 -3.17
CA PHE A 401 -0.92 -19.55 -3.03
C PHE A 401 -1.89 -18.97 -4.06
N GLN A 402 -1.73 -17.70 -4.46
CA GLN A 402 -2.57 -17.13 -5.50
C GLN A 402 -2.28 -17.72 -6.87
N VAL A 403 -1.00 -17.89 -7.24
CA VAL A 403 -0.63 -18.56 -8.48
C VAL A 403 -1.15 -20.00 -8.50
N ALA A 404 -0.92 -20.75 -7.42
CA ALA A 404 -1.43 -22.12 -7.33
C ALA A 404 -2.96 -22.18 -7.45
N ALA A 405 -3.69 -21.30 -6.76
CA ALA A 405 -5.14 -21.28 -6.76
C ALA A 405 -5.71 -20.88 -8.13
N VAL A 406 -5.13 -19.85 -8.80
CA VAL A 406 -5.64 -19.34 -10.09
C VAL A 406 -5.47 -20.36 -11.22
N PHE A 407 -4.57 -21.33 -11.08
CA PHE A 407 -4.42 -22.42 -12.05
C PHE A 407 -5.17 -23.70 -11.63
N ALA A 408 -5.18 -24.05 -10.34
CA ALA A 408 -5.77 -25.29 -9.85
C ALA A 408 -7.30 -25.24 -9.76
N LEU A 409 -7.87 -24.17 -9.20
CA LEU A 409 -9.31 -24.08 -8.98
C LEU A 409 -10.15 -24.00 -10.25
N PRO A 410 -9.73 -23.30 -11.32
CA PRO A 410 -10.49 -23.31 -12.57
C PRO A 410 -10.57 -24.69 -13.21
N ALA A 411 -9.59 -25.56 -12.99
CA ALA A 411 -9.63 -26.95 -13.47
C ALA A 411 -10.72 -27.78 -12.76
N LEU A 412 -11.12 -27.40 -11.54
CA LEU A 412 -12.12 -28.12 -10.75
C LEU A 412 -13.50 -27.45 -10.82
N MET A 413 -13.56 -26.13 -10.83
CA MET A 413 -14.79 -25.33 -10.69
C MET A 413 -15.07 -24.40 -11.88
N GLY A 414 -14.26 -24.49 -12.93
CA GLY A 414 -14.39 -23.60 -14.08
C GLY A 414 -14.16 -22.14 -13.69
N MET A 415 -15.00 -21.25 -14.23
CA MET A 415 -14.86 -19.80 -14.04
C MET A 415 -15.00 -19.36 -12.57
N ASP A 416 -15.87 -20.00 -11.78
CA ASP A 416 -16.02 -19.69 -10.36
C ASP A 416 -14.76 -19.97 -9.57
N GLY A 417 -13.94 -20.93 -10.01
CA GLY A 417 -12.64 -21.21 -9.44
C GLY A 417 -11.66 -20.02 -9.55
N ILE A 418 -11.75 -19.22 -10.62
CA ILE A 418 -10.92 -18.02 -10.78
C ILE A 418 -11.30 -16.96 -9.71
N TRP A 419 -12.61 -16.75 -9.52
CA TRP A 419 -13.09 -15.77 -8.54
C TRP A 419 -12.85 -16.18 -7.09
N LEU A 420 -12.87 -17.49 -6.81
CA LEU A 420 -12.57 -18.04 -5.50
C LEU A 420 -11.07 -18.21 -5.22
N ALA A 421 -10.23 -18.03 -6.22
CA ALA A 421 -8.77 -18.24 -6.08
C ALA A 421 -8.15 -17.35 -5.00
N VAL A 422 -8.59 -16.08 -4.90
CA VAL A 422 -8.12 -15.17 -3.83
C VAL A 422 -8.55 -15.69 -2.46
N THR A 423 -9.81 -16.11 -2.31
CA THR A 423 -10.33 -16.64 -1.05
C THR A 423 -9.57 -17.90 -0.61
N ALA A 424 -9.30 -18.83 -1.54
CA ALA A 424 -8.53 -20.03 -1.25
C ALA A 424 -7.07 -19.72 -0.86
N ALA A 425 -6.43 -18.78 -1.57
CA ALA A 425 -5.09 -18.33 -1.25
C ALA A 425 -5.02 -17.68 0.14
N GLU A 426 -6.00 -16.83 0.49
CA GLU A 426 -6.08 -16.20 1.81
C GLU A 426 -6.33 -17.23 2.93
N LEU A 427 -7.14 -18.28 2.68
CA LEU A 427 -7.34 -19.39 3.63
C LEU A 427 -6.03 -20.16 3.88
N ALA A 428 -5.29 -20.48 2.82
CA ALA A 428 -4.00 -21.16 2.95
C ALA A 428 -2.99 -20.28 3.71
N ALA A 429 -2.97 -18.98 3.41
CA ALA A 429 -2.13 -18.01 4.10
C ALA A 429 -2.51 -17.82 5.57
N LEU A 430 -3.81 -17.90 5.90
CA LEU A 430 -4.27 -17.87 7.30
C LEU A 430 -3.69 -19.04 8.10
N GLY A 431 -3.64 -20.25 7.53
CA GLY A 431 -2.97 -21.38 8.15
C GLY A 431 -1.51 -21.10 8.48
N VAL A 432 -0.78 -20.49 7.54
CA VAL A 432 0.62 -20.08 7.75
C VAL A 432 0.71 -19.00 8.83
N SER A 433 -0.15 -17.98 8.78
CA SER A 433 -0.18 -16.89 9.75
C SER A 433 -0.44 -17.43 11.17
N VAL A 434 -1.40 -18.32 11.35
CA VAL A 434 -1.70 -18.97 12.63
C VAL A 434 -0.50 -19.80 13.12
N TYR A 435 0.10 -20.58 12.23
CA TYR A 435 1.31 -21.36 12.56
C TYR A 435 2.44 -20.43 13.04
N MET A 436 2.69 -19.31 12.36
CA MET A 436 3.70 -18.35 12.78
C MET A 436 3.36 -17.71 14.12
N PHE A 437 2.10 -17.33 14.36
CA PHE A 437 1.68 -16.81 15.66
C PHE A 437 1.82 -17.81 16.80
N VAL A 438 1.66 -19.11 16.55
CA VAL A 438 1.86 -20.14 17.59
C VAL A 438 3.34 -20.38 17.87
N THR A 439 4.15 -20.49 16.82
CA THR A 439 5.59 -20.85 16.94
C THR A 439 6.45 -19.70 17.43
N LYS A 440 6.13 -18.45 17.05
CA LYS A 440 6.91 -17.27 17.40
C LYS A 440 6.56 -16.66 18.76
N ASP A 441 5.45 -17.07 19.38
CA ASP A 441 5.04 -16.60 20.70
C ASP A 441 6.14 -16.78 21.76
N ARG A 442 6.84 -17.93 21.73
CA ARG A 442 7.97 -18.20 22.65
C ARG A 442 9.10 -17.18 22.54
N LYS A 443 9.26 -16.54 21.39
CA LYS A 443 10.32 -15.55 21.15
C LYS A 443 9.87 -14.13 21.55
N PHE A 444 8.64 -13.79 21.30
CA PHE A 444 8.16 -12.41 21.38
C PHE A 444 7.19 -12.14 22.53
N HIS A 445 6.69 -13.20 23.20
CA HIS A 445 5.83 -13.14 24.40
C HIS A 445 4.60 -12.23 24.25
N TYR A 446 3.81 -12.41 23.18
CA TYR A 446 2.62 -11.60 22.93
C TYR A 446 1.29 -12.32 23.22
N ARG A 447 1.29 -13.65 23.51
CA ARG A 447 0.06 -14.42 23.82
C ARG A 447 -0.08 -14.73 25.31
N HIS A 448 1.02 -14.97 25.99
CA HIS A 448 1.04 -15.33 27.41
C HIS A 448 1.86 -14.30 28.17
N VAL A 449 1.19 -13.53 29.01
CA VAL A 449 1.78 -12.52 29.91
C VAL A 449 1.44 -12.89 31.35
#